data_64fb1864bb479ffba4d72d55f1e4025a
#
_entry.id   64fb1864bb479ffba4d72d55f1e4025a
#
_cell.length_a   1.000
_cell.length_b   1.000
_cell.length_c   1.000
_cell.angle_alpha   90.00
_cell.angle_beta   90.00
_cell.angle_gamma   90.00
#
_symmetry.space_group_name_H-M   'P 1'
#
loop_
_entity.id
_entity.type
_entity.pdbx_description
1 polymer ?
#
loop_
_entity_poly.entity_id
_entity_poly.type
_entity_poly.pdbx_seq_one_letter_code
_entity_poly.pdbx_strand_id
1 'polypeptide(L)'
;MDQENSEEPIEFQISDELDLHTFRPSELGDLMPDYIGLCLQKNIFRIRIIHGKGIGTLRETVHGLLRKDSRVLRFKLADQAEGGWGATIAWLTHASSI
;
A
#
# COMPACT_ATOMS: atom_id res chain seq x y z
N MET A 1 26.58 -4.41 24.32
CA MET A 1 26.03 -4.37 24.16
C MET A 1 25.49 -4.40 23.71
N ASP A 2 25.37 -4.26 23.47
CA ASP A 2 24.68 -4.17 23.10
C ASP A 2 23.96 -4.16 22.77
N GLN A 3 23.75 -4.21 22.46
CA GLN A 3 22.97 -4.16 22.08
C GLN A 3 22.27 -3.56 22.14
N GLU A 4 22.45 -3.08 22.21
CA GLU A 4 21.83 -2.47 22.35
C GLU A 4 21.09 -1.88 21.77
N ASN A 5 21.22 -1.55 21.17
CA ASN A 5 20.55 -1.06 20.43
C ASN A 5 19.48 -1.69 20.10
N SER A 6 19.61 -2.36 20.07
CA SER A 6 18.62 -3.06 19.71
C SER A 6 17.54 -2.96 20.57
N GLU A 7 17.63 -2.35 21.50
CA GLU A 7 16.59 -2.15 22.23
C GLU A 7 15.70 -1.21 21.73
N GLU A 8 16.06 -0.45 20.76
CA GLU A 8 15.19 0.43 20.19
C GLU A 8 14.24 -0.30 19.41
N PRO A 9 12.98 -0.08 19.52
CA PRO A 9 12.00 -0.71 18.71
C PRO A 9 12.24 -0.30 17.29
N ILE A 10 12.15 -1.24 16.41
CA ILE A 10 12.18 -0.89 15.04
C ILE A 10 10.86 -0.31 14.70
N GLU A 11 10.86 0.93 14.27
CA GLU A 11 9.66 1.54 13.91
C GLU A 11 9.51 1.46 12.46
N PHE A 12 8.49 0.81 11.97
CA PHE A 12 8.17 0.85 10.59
C PHE A 12 7.42 2.12 10.35
N GLN A 13 8.01 3.01 9.60
CA GLN A 13 7.33 4.23 9.29
C GLN A 13 6.39 3.99 8.18
N ILE A 14 5.12 4.11 8.43
CA ILE A 14 4.10 3.98 7.41
C ILE A 14 4.08 5.26 6.61
N SER A 15 4.29 5.15 5.31
CA SER A 15 4.24 6.31 4.45
C SER A 15 3.16 6.12 3.41
N ASP A 16 2.98 7.10 2.55
CA ASP A 16 1.98 7.05 1.51
C ASP A 16 2.44 6.20 0.32
N GLU A 17 3.51 5.47 0.48
CA GLU A 17 4.03 4.66 -0.61
C GLU A 17 4.31 3.26 -0.12
N LEU A 18 3.86 2.27 -0.86
CA LEU A 18 4.07 0.86 -0.53
C LEU A 18 4.67 0.17 -1.74
N ASP A 19 5.89 -0.31 -1.61
CA ASP A 19 6.58 -0.96 -2.71
C ASP A 19 6.40 -2.47 -2.59
N LEU A 20 5.70 -3.05 -3.53
CA LEU A 20 5.38 -4.47 -3.52
C LEU A 20 6.07 -5.25 -4.61
N HIS A 21 6.98 -4.61 -5.36
CA HIS A 21 7.46 -5.25 -6.58
C HIS A 21 8.22 -6.55 -6.32
N THR A 22 8.71 -6.79 -5.12
CA THR A 22 9.40 -8.04 -4.80
C THR A 22 8.51 -9.02 -4.05
N PHE A 23 7.25 -8.66 -3.82
CA PHE A 23 6.34 -9.55 -3.11
C PHE A 23 5.67 -10.50 -4.09
N ARG A 24 5.20 -11.62 -3.58
CA ARG A 24 4.40 -12.52 -4.39
C ARG A 24 2.94 -12.15 -4.25
N PRO A 25 2.15 -12.40 -5.28
CA PRO A 25 0.71 -12.10 -5.17
C PRO A 25 0.06 -12.76 -3.97
N SER A 26 0.50 -13.97 -3.61
CA SER A 26 -0.11 -14.69 -2.50
C SER A 26 0.12 -14.00 -1.15
N GLU A 27 1.07 -13.08 -1.08
CA GLU A 27 1.37 -12.40 0.16
C GLU A 27 0.53 -11.17 0.38
N LEU A 28 -0.23 -10.73 -0.61
CA LEU A 28 -0.89 -9.45 -0.54
C LEU A 28 -2.24 -9.46 0.15
N GLY A 29 -2.84 -10.64 0.26
CA GLY A 29 -4.18 -10.74 0.84
C GLY A 29 -4.29 -10.18 2.25
N ASP A 30 -3.27 -10.38 3.05
CA ASP A 30 -3.25 -9.85 4.40
C ASP A 30 -2.53 -8.51 4.46
N LEU A 31 -1.49 -8.36 3.66
CA LEU A 31 -0.68 -7.15 3.72
C LEU A 31 -1.44 -5.91 3.33
N MET A 32 -2.22 -5.98 2.24
CA MET A 32 -2.91 -4.80 1.75
C MET A 32 -3.94 -4.24 2.75
N PRO A 33 -4.82 -5.07 3.31
CA PRO A 33 -5.77 -4.53 4.28
C PRO A 33 -5.09 -3.95 5.50
N ASP A 34 -4.01 -4.58 5.96
CA ASP A 34 -3.28 -4.09 7.12
C ASP A 34 -2.64 -2.74 6.81
N TYR A 35 -2.03 -2.60 5.65
CA TYR A 35 -1.40 -1.36 5.26
C TYR A 35 -2.45 -0.23 5.18
N ILE A 36 -3.59 -0.52 4.56
CA ILE A 36 -4.65 0.49 4.44
C ILE A 36 -5.10 0.94 5.83
N GLY A 37 -5.28 -0.01 6.75
CA GLY A 37 -5.66 0.34 8.10
C GLY A 37 -4.65 1.23 8.78
N LEU A 38 -3.37 0.93 8.60
CA LEU A 38 -2.31 1.74 9.21
C LEU A 38 -2.27 3.14 8.58
N CYS A 39 -2.50 3.23 7.29
CA CYS A 39 -2.55 4.54 6.64
C CYS A 39 -3.67 5.40 7.22
N LEU A 40 -4.83 4.80 7.41
CA LEU A 40 -5.95 5.56 7.97
C LEU A 40 -5.66 6.03 9.38
N GLN A 41 -4.97 5.21 10.17
CA GLN A 41 -4.60 5.62 11.51
C GLN A 41 -3.65 6.80 11.49
N LYS A 42 -2.91 6.97 10.42
CA LYS A 42 -1.96 8.06 10.31
C LYS A 42 -2.49 9.20 9.46
N ASN A 43 -3.77 9.15 9.13
CA ASN A 43 -4.41 10.19 8.31
C ASN A 43 -3.78 10.31 6.92
N ILE A 44 -3.42 9.18 6.36
CA ILE A 44 -2.91 9.12 4.99
C ILE A 44 -4.05 8.62 4.12
N PHE A 45 -4.53 9.47 3.22
CA PHE A 45 -5.72 9.15 2.43
C PHE A 45 -5.47 9.01 0.94
N ARG A 46 -4.24 9.23 0.50
CA ARG A 46 -3.86 9.00 -0.89
C ARG A 46 -2.57 8.20 -0.85
N ILE A 47 -2.58 7.03 -1.44
CA ILE A 47 -1.43 6.13 -1.37
C ILE A 47 -0.98 5.74 -2.76
N ARG A 48 0.31 5.45 -2.88
CA ARG A 48 0.90 4.98 -4.11
C ARG A 48 1.43 3.58 -3.86
N ILE A 49 0.97 2.63 -4.64
CA ILE A 49 1.35 1.23 -4.49
C ILE A 49 2.14 0.82 -5.71
N ILE A 50 3.39 0.47 -5.49
CA ILE A 50 4.30 0.11 -6.58
C ILE A 50 4.27 -1.40 -6.76
N HIS A 51 3.72 -1.85 -7.89
CA HIS A 51 3.66 -3.28 -8.18
C HIS A 51 4.60 -3.66 -9.30
N GLY A 52 5.21 -2.68 -9.95
CA GLY A 52 6.14 -2.94 -11.02
C GLY A 52 5.45 -3.08 -12.35
N LYS A 53 6.27 -3.10 -13.41
CA LYS A 53 5.75 -3.17 -14.76
C LYS A 53 5.84 -4.57 -15.35
N GLY A 54 5.98 -5.59 -14.52
CA GLY A 54 6.18 -6.93 -14.99
C GLY A 54 5.00 -7.48 -15.75
N ILE A 55 4.73 -8.78 -15.56
CA ILE A 55 3.69 -9.43 -16.36
C ILE A 55 2.28 -9.11 -15.93
N GLY A 56 2.12 -8.28 -14.93
CA GLY A 56 0.79 -7.80 -14.57
C GLY A 56 0.09 -8.58 -13.47
N THR A 57 0.61 -9.72 -13.06
CA THR A 57 -0.04 -10.52 -12.03
C THR A 57 -0.15 -9.76 -10.72
N LEU A 58 0.91 -9.10 -10.32
CA LEU A 58 0.91 -8.36 -9.07
C LEU A 58 -0.06 -7.18 -9.18
N ARG A 59 -0.05 -6.48 -10.30
CA ARG A 59 -0.97 -5.37 -10.50
C ARG A 59 -2.42 -5.83 -10.42
N GLU A 60 -2.75 -6.95 -11.06
CA GLU A 60 -4.11 -7.45 -11.03
C GLU A 60 -4.53 -7.83 -9.61
N THR A 61 -3.62 -8.43 -8.86
CA THR A 61 -3.92 -8.79 -7.48
C THR A 61 -4.18 -7.54 -6.64
N VAL A 62 -3.33 -6.52 -6.81
CA VAL A 62 -3.51 -5.26 -6.08
C VAL A 62 -4.87 -4.66 -6.44
N HIS A 63 -5.20 -4.59 -7.72
CA HIS A 63 -6.46 -4.00 -8.13
C HIS A 63 -7.66 -4.77 -7.58
N GLY A 64 -7.57 -6.10 -7.57
CA GLY A 64 -8.64 -6.91 -7.00
C GLY A 64 -8.84 -6.64 -5.52
N LEU A 65 -7.75 -6.51 -4.78
CA LEU A 65 -7.84 -6.23 -3.36
C LEU A 65 -8.38 -4.83 -3.09
N LEU A 66 -7.95 -3.85 -3.89
CA LEU A 66 -8.47 -2.50 -3.72
C LEU A 66 -9.96 -2.44 -4.03
N ARG A 67 -10.39 -3.20 -5.03
CA ARG A 67 -11.78 -3.18 -5.42
C ARG A 67 -12.69 -3.75 -4.33
N LYS A 68 -12.17 -4.68 -3.56
CA LYS A 68 -12.95 -5.30 -2.50
C LYS A 68 -12.95 -4.53 -1.19
N ASP A 69 -12.03 -3.61 -1.02
CA ASP A 69 -11.88 -2.94 0.28
C ASP A 69 -12.78 -1.71 0.30
N SER A 70 -13.75 -1.72 1.19
CA SER A 70 -14.72 -0.64 1.26
C SER A 70 -14.11 0.70 1.67
N ARG A 71 -12.90 0.68 2.21
CA ARG A 71 -12.23 1.92 2.60
C ARG A 71 -11.56 2.60 1.41
N VAL A 72 -11.49 1.93 0.25
CA VAL A 72 -10.89 2.50 -0.95
C VAL A 72 -12.00 3.16 -1.75
N LEU A 73 -11.89 4.48 -1.95
CA LEU A 73 -12.88 5.23 -2.70
C LEU A 73 -12.72 5.01 -4.19
N ARG A 74 -11.49 5.01 -4.68
CA ARG A 74 -11.20 4.77 -6.07
C ARG A 74 -9.71 4.57 -6.24
N PHE A 75 -9.32 4.07 -7.38
CA PHE A 75 -7.89 3.91 -7.68
C PHE A 75 -7.70 3.99 -9.19
N LYS A 76 -6.48 4.24 -9.60
CA LYS A 76 -6.13 4.26 -11.01
C LYS A 76 -4.64 4.01 -11.15
N LEU A 77 -4.21 3.61 -12.33
CA LEU A 77 -2.78 3.52 -12.61
C LEU A 77 -2.17 4.91 -12.50
N ALA A 78 -0.95 4.98 -12.06
CA ALA A 78 -0.27 6.24 -11.83
C ALA A 78 0.05 6.94 -13.14
N ASP A 79 0.21 8.26 -13.06
CA ASP A 79 0.68 9.03 -14.20
C ASP A 79 2.14 8.75 -14.36
N GLN A 80 2.68 9.16 -15.50
CA GLN A 80 4.06 8.91 -15.79
C GLN A 80 4.99 9.45 -14.75
N ALA A 81 4.67 10.58 -14.17
CA ALA A 81 5.51 11.19 -13.15
C ALA A 81 5.48 10.43 -11.84
N GLU A 82 4.52 9.54 -11.64
CA GLU A 82 4.39 8.80 -10.40
C GLU A 82 4.56 7.30 -10.57
N GLY A 83 5.23 6.90 -11.62
CA GLY A 83 5.54 5.49 -11.81
C GLY A 83 4.84 4.83 -12.99
N GLY A 84 3.96 5.56 -13.65
CA GLY A 84 3.26 5.03 -14.81
C GLY A 84 2.53 3.76 -14.46
N TRP A 85 2.49 2.81 -15.37
CA TRP A 85 1.72 1.60 -15.13
C TRP A 85 2.42 0.64 -14.16
N GLY A 86 3.57 1.02 -13.64
CA GLY A 86 4.22 0.23 -12.59
C GLY A 86 3.72 0.55 -11.21
N ALA A 87 2.78 1.49 -11.07
CA ALA A 87 2.23 1.88 -9.78
C ALA A 87 0.74 2.20 -9.90
N THR A 88 0.05 2.16 -8.79
CA THR A 88 -1.37 2.49 -8.70
C THR A 88 -1.55 3.52 -7.60
N ILE A 89 -2.35 4.54 -7.87
CA ILE A 89 -2.73 5.52 -6.87
C ILE A 89 -4.11 5.14 -6.36
N ALA A 90 -4.28 5.12 -5.06
CA ALA A 90 -5.57 4.82 -4.45
C ALA A 90 -5.93 5.92 -3.46
N TRP A 91 -7.21 6.24 -3.39
CA TRP A 91 -7.73 7.23 -2.46
C TRP A 91 -8.61 6.54 -1.45
N LEU A 92 -8.38 6.83 -0.18
CA LEU A 92 -9.05 6.17 0.92
C LEU A 92 -10.11 7.07 1.54
N THR A 93 -11.09 6.44 2.16
CA THR A 93 -12.14 7.20 2.79
C THR A 93 -11.64 7.81 4.07
N HIS A 94 -12.20 8.98 4.37
CA HIS A 94 -11.85 9.61 5.60
C HIS A 94 -12.61 9.07 6.77
N ALA A 95 -13.41 8.39 6.61
CA ALA A 95 -14.18 8.11 7.51
C ALA A 95 -14.35 7.72 8.61
N SER A 96 -14.14 7.70 8.88
CA SER A 96 -14.28 7.49 9.82
C SER A 96 -15.15 7.66 10.60
N SER A 97 -15.52 8.02 10.73
CA SER A 97 -16.09 8.27 11.41
C SER A 97 -17.06 8.29 11.77
N ILE A 98 -17.32 8.30 11.88
CA ILE A 98 -18.11 8.40 12.32
C ILE A 98 -18.52 8.30 12.64
#